data_d8a4d65d33d9c272a5b011de534f1b85
#
_entry.id   d8a4d65d33d9c272a5b011de534f1b85
#
_cell.length_a   1.000
_cell.length_b   1.000
_cell.length_c   1.000
_cell.angle_alpha   90.00
_cell.angle_beta   90.00
_cell.angle_gamma   90.00
#
_symmetry.space_group_name_H-M   'P 1'
#
loop_
_entity.id
_entity.type
_entity.pdbx_description
1 polymer ?
#
loop_
_entity_poly.entity_id
_entity_poly.type
_entity_poly.pdbx_seq_one_letter_code
_entity_poly.pdbx_strand_id
1 'polypeptide(L)'
;HNGISRKLGERIVQHFPQIDLLWLLTGRGQMFVSGSEDRGAQIPFFNADVEKSIRGVELLSPDGYVVLPMGDDADCALYYYGRAMGDTLPAGTLVFLKESDVESVIPGGMYVVVTRKIVTLRQLHLEAGAQSVRLTASCEAGFDEMVVKNKDIQKIYRVKAHLIVD
;
A
#
# COMPACT_ATOMS: atom_id res chain seq x y z
N HIS A 1 37.03 -2.96 -25.15
CA HIS A 1 36.29 -2.14 -24.17
C HIS A 1 34.92 -1.83 -24.74
N ASN A 2 33.91 -2.59 -24.32
CA ASN A 2 32.49 -2.29 -24.62
C ASN A 2 31.94 -1.39 -23.52
N GLY A 3 32.44 -0.15 -23.43
CA GLY A 3 31.88 0.86 -22.54
C GLY A 3 30.67 1.51 -23.19
N ILE A 4 29.66 1.89 -22.38
CA ILE A 4 28.54 2.69 -22.81
C ILE A 4 29.06 4.05 -23.30
N SER A 5 28.62 4.49 -24.48
CA SER A 5 29.03 5.81 -24.99
C SER A 5 28.43 6.92 -24.10
N ARG A 6 29.14 8.03 -23.94
CA ARG A 6 28.69 9.16 -23.10
C ARG A 6 27.30 9.64 -23.49
N LYS A 7 27.00 9.75 -24.79
CA LYS A 7 25.68 10.15 -25.29
C LYS A 7 24.56 9.20 -24.90
N LEU A 8 24.85 7.89 -24.87
CA LEU A 8 23.89 6.88 -24.39
C LEU A 8 23.73 6.95 -22.87
N GLY A 9 24.84 7.13 -22.12
CA GLY A 9 24.82 7.32 -20.69
C GLY A 9 23.99 8.53 -20.25
N GLU A 10 24.17 9.68 -20.92
CA GLU A 10 23.38 10.89 -20.66
C GLU A 10 21.88 10.67 -20.91
N ARG A 11 21.51 9.95 -21.97
CA ARG A 11 20.10 9.59 -22.24
C ARG A 11 19.53 8.64 -21.17
N ILE A 12 20.32 7.69 -20.70
CA ILE A 12 19.90 6.78 -19.62
C ILE A 12 19.64 7.57 -18.34
N VAL A 13 20.54 8.47 -17.95
CA VAL A 13 20.40 9.29 -16.73
C VAL A 13 19.23 10.28 -16.85
N GLN A 14 18.88 10.75 -18.04
CA GLN A 14 17.66 11.55 -18.23
C GLN A 14 16.38 10.78 -17.88
N HIS A 15 16.35 9.47 -18.15
CA HIS A 15 15.21 8.61 -17.81
C HIS A 15 15.30 8.01 -16.42
N PHE A 16 16.52 7.85 -15.91
CA PHE A 16 16.84 7.26 -14.61
C PHE A 16 17.78 8.18 -13.82
N PRO A 17 17.29 9.34 -13.34
CA PRO A 17 18.12 10.37 -12.71
C PRO A 17 18.78 9.92 -11.39
N GLN A 18 18.38 8.79 -10.84
CA GLN A 18 18.99 8.16 -9.67
C GLN A 18 20.33 7.48 -9.99
N ILE A 19 20.64 7.19 -11.25
CA ILE A 19 21.88 6.52 -11.66
C ILE A 19 22.97 7.56 -11.81
N ASP A 20 24.14 7.28 -11.19
CA ASP A 20 25.33 8.10 -11.37
C ASP A 20 25.94 7.91 -12.74
N LEU A 21 26.09 9.01 -13.48
CA LEU A 21 26.65 8.98 -14.85
C LEU A 21 28.10 8.48 -14.84
N LEU A 22 28.90 8.87 -13.86
CA LEU A 22 30.30 8.47 -13.77
C LEU A 22 30.41 6.96 -13.54
N TRP A 23 29.58 6.41 -12.64
CA TRP A 23 29.49 4.98 -12.44
C TRP A 23 29.06 4.24 -13.71
N LEU A 24 28.05 4.75 -14.39
CA LEU A 24 27.53 4.15 -15.62
C LEU A 24 28.57 4.10 -16.74
N LEU A 25 29.44 5.10 -16.82
CA LEU A 25 30.48 5.19 -17.87
C LEU A 25 31.77 4.48 -17.49
N THR A 26 32.12 4.41 -16.21
CA THR A 26 33.45 3.98 -15.78
C THR A 26 33.45 2.74 -14.86
N GLY A 27 32.28 2.39 -14.31
CA GLY A 27 32.15 1.36 -13.28
C GLY A 27 32.77 1.75 -11.93
N ARG A 28 33.18 3.02 -11.76
CA ARG A 28 33.80 3.52 -10.52
C ARG A 28 32.84 4.42 -9.76
N GLY A 29 32.89 4.37 -8.42
CA GLY A 29 32.01 5.12 -7.55
C GLY A 29 30.77 4.32 -7.16
N GLN A 30 29.73 5.00 -6.73
CA GLN A 30 28.44 4.40 -6.37
C GLN A 30 27.50 4.43 -7.58
N MET A 31 26.71 3.36 -7.72
CA MET A 31 25.75 3.23 -8.82
C MET A 31 24.68 4.32 -8.79
N PHE A 32 24.32 4.76 -7.57
CA PHE A 32 23.30 5.79 -7.38
C PHE A 32 23.92 7.09 -6.88
N VAL A 33 23.39 8.21 -7.35
CA VAL A 33 23.81 9.55 -6.92
C VAL A 33 23.57 9.69 -5.42
N SER A 34 24.61 10.04 -4.65
CA SER A 34 24.50 10.33 -3.23
C SER A 34 23.51 11.49 -3.03
N GLY A 35 22.36 11.20 -2.41
CA GLY A 35 21.23 12.13 -2.28
C GLY A 35 20.01 11.74 -3.12
N SER A 36 20.07 10.67 -3.92
CA SER A 36 18.90 10.02 -4.51
C SER A 36 18.33 8.94 -3.58
N GLU A 37 18.89 8.81 -2.39
CA GLU A 37 18.26 8.07 -1.31
C GLU A 37 16.96 8.81 -1.00
N ASP A 38 15.85 8.12 -1.18
CA ASP A 38 14.51 8.51 -0.77
C ASP A 38 13.79 9.58 -1.59
N ARG A 39 13.52 9.31 -2.85
CA ARG A 39 12.36 9.91 -3.54
C ARG A 39 11.07 9.12 -3.35
N GLY A 40 11.06 8.16 -2.48
CA GLY A 40 9.86 7.49 -1.99
C GLY A 40 9.38 8.11 -0.69
N ALA A 41 8.07 8.19 -0.47
CA ALA A 41 7.53 8.53 0.83
C ALA A 41 8.00 7.49 1.85
N GLN A 42 8.54 7.93 2.98
CA GLN A 42 8.84 7.07 4.12
C GLN A 42 7.52 6.72 4.82
N ILE A 43 7.04 5.50 4.62
CA ILE A 43 5.77 5.03 5.16
C ILE A 43 6.04 4.36 6.50
N PRO A 44 5.41 4.83 7.60
CA PRO A 44 5.51 4.17 8.90
C PRO A 44 5.07 2.72 8.81
N PHE A 45 5.92 1.81 9.26
CA PHE A 45 5.65 0.39 9.33
C PHE A 45 5.37 -0.04 10.77
N PHE A 46 4.33 -0.83 10.94
CA PHE A 46 3.93 -1.42 12.22
C PHE A 46 3.88 -2.94 12.07
N ASN A 47 4.67 -3.64 12.88
CA ASN A 47 4.67 -5.11 12.93
C ASN A 47 3.43 -5.62 13.67
N ALA A 48 2.27 -5.36 13.12
CA ALA A 48 0.97 -5.65 13.73
C ALA A 48 -0.06 -6.07 12.67
N ASP A 49 -1.09 -6.79 13.13
CA ASP A 49 -2.23 -7.17 12.30
C ASP A 49 -3.16 -5.97 12.08
N VAL A 50 -3.43 -5.64 10.83
CA VAL A 50 -4.25 -4.50 10.44
C VAL A 50 -5.66 -4.56 11.06
N GLU A 51 -6.31 -5.71 11.05
CA GLU A 51 -7.68 -5.85 11.55
C GLU A 51 -7.77 -5.69 13.08
N LYS A 52 -6.67 -5.93 13.80
CA LYS A 52 -6.59 -5.78 15.26
C LYS A 52 -6.09 -4.42 15.72
N SER A 53 -5.19 -3.80 14.94
CA SER A 53 -4.38 -2.69 15.43
C SER A 53 -4.72 -1.34 14.78
N ILE A 54 -5.39 -1.31 13.64
CA ILE A 54 -5.62 -0.08 12.88
C ILE A 54 -6.39 1.00 13.66
N ARG A 55 -7.26 0.64 14.58
CA ARG A 55 -8.04 1.59 15.39
C ARG A 55 -7.20 2.51 16.27
N GLY A 56 -6.03 2.06 16.66
CA GLY A 56 -5.12 2.79 17.55
C GLY A 56 -3.75 3.01 16.93
N VAL A 57 -3.59 2.82 15.64
CA VAL A 57 -2.29 2.91 14.97
C VAL A 57 -1.63 4.28 15.16
N GLU A 58 -2.42 5.35 15.26
CA GLU A 58 -1.94 6.71 15.48
C GLU A 58 -1.27 6.89 16.87
N LEU A 59 -1.58 6.00 17.83
CA LEU A 59 -1.03 6.01 19.19
C LEU A 59 0.21 5.13 19.31
N LEU A 60 0.54 4.36 18.28
CA LEU A 60 1.69 3.46 18.26
C LEU A 60 2.92 4.17 17.72
N SER A 61 4.08 3.81 18.26
CA SER A 61 5.35 4.16 17.62
C SER A 61 5.61 3.17 16.49
N PRO A 62 6.02 3.61 15.29
CA PRO A 62 6.34 2.69 14.21
C PRO A 62 7.56 1.83 14.56
N ASP A 63 7.53 0.57 14.14
CA ASP A 63 8.66 -0.35 14.28
C ASP A 63 9.77 -0.05 13.25
N GLY A 64 9.44 0.67 12.20
CA GLY A 64 10.36 1.07 11.14
C GLY A 64 9.67 1.90 10.06
N TYR A 65 10.37 2.09 8.95
CA TYR A 65 9.84 2.81 7.79
C TYR A 65 10.10 2.00 6.52
N VAL A 66 9.14 1.99 5.63
CA VAL A 66 9.28 1.39 4.30
C VAL A 66 9.24 2.50 3.26
N VAL A 67 10.15 2.42 2.29
CA VAL A 67 10.18 3.34 1.16
C VAL A 67 9.60 2.64 -0.05
N LEU A 68 8.55 3.21 -0.62
CA LEU A 68 7.99 2.75 -1.90
C LEU A 68 8.57 3.59 -3.03
N PRO A 69 9.23 2.96 -4.03
CA PRO A 69 9.90 3.68 -5.12
C PRO A 69 8.96 4.49 -6.01
N MET A 70 7.67 4.17 -5.99
CA MET A 70 6.66 4.76 -6.87
C MET A 70 5.96 5.98 -6.27
N GLY A 71 6.41 6.49 -5.12
CA GLY A 71 5.87 7.73 -4.53
C GLY A 71 4.41 7.61 -4.06
N ASP A 72 3.96 6.41 -3.71
CA ASP A 72 2.63 6.24 -3.15
C ASP A 72 2.53 6.93 -1.79
N ASP A 73 1.45 7.68 -1.63
CA ASP A 73 1.14 8.50 -0.45
C ASP A 73 0.41 7.69 0.64
N ALA A 74 0.87 6.47 0.94
CA ALA A 74 0.30 5.68 2.01
C ALA A 74 0.62 6.29 3.38
N ASP A 75 -0.32 6.19 4.31
CA ASP A 75 -0.18 6.73 5.67
C ASP A 75 0.51 5.75 6.60
N CYS A 76 0.34 4.44 6.36
CA CYS A 76 0.96 3.38 7.16
C CYS A 76 1.02 2.05 6.43
N ALA A 77 1.87 1.15 6.94
CA ALA A 77 1.99 -0.22 6.48
C ALA A 77 1.84 -1.18 7.66
N LEU A 78 0.97 -2.19 7.53
CA LEU A 78 0.70 -3.24 8.52
C LEU A 78 0.57 -4.59 7.82
N TYR A 79 0.64 -5.68 8.60
CA TYR A 79 0.37 -7.02 8.07
C TYR A 79 -1.14 -7.32 8.05
N TYR A 80 -1.55 -8.05 7.04
CA TYR A 80 -2.87 -8.64 6.95
C TYR A 80 -2.78 -10.14 7.23
N TYR A 81 -3.50 -10.63 8.22
CA TYR A 81 -3.56 -12.05 8.58
C TYR A 81 -4.94 -12.66 8.40
N GLY A 82 -5.87 -11.90 7.83
CA GLY A 82 -7.22 -12.40 7.51
C GLY A 82 -7.20 -13.42 6.38
N ARG A 83 -8.34 -14.07 6.18
CA ARG A 83 -8.55 -15.09 5.12
C ARG A 83 -9.57 -14.68 4.07
N ALA A 84 -10.29 -13.58 4.30
CA ALA A 84 -11.39 -13.18 3.45
C ALA A 84 -10.98 -12.85 2.02
N MET A 85 -9.73 -12.47 1.81
CA MET A 85 -9.22 -12.10 0.50
C MET A 85 -8.55 -13.26 -0.26
N GLY A 86 -8.46 -14.45 0.35
CA GLY A 86 -7.93 -15.66 -0.29
C GLY A 86 -6.56 -15.43 -0.93
N ASP A 87 -6.38 -15.96 -2.13
CA ASP A 87 -5.12 -15.85 -2.89
C ASP A 87 -4.86 -14.43 -3.43
N THR A 88 -5.87 -13.56 -3.46
CA THR A 88 -5.68 -12.15 -3.86
C THR A 88 -4.83 -11.39 -2.84
N LEU A 89 -5.00 -11.69 -1.56
CA LEU A 89 -4.25 -11.11 -0.45
C LEU A 89 -4.02 -12.18 0.62
N PRO A 90 -3.01 -13.04 0.47
CA PRO A 90 -2.73 -14.11 1.42
C PRO A 90 -2.43 -13.59 2.83
N ALA A 91 -2.68 -14.42 3.84
CA ALA A 91 -2.31 -14.10 5.21
C ALA A 91 -0.79 -13.89 5.34
N GLY A 92 -0.36 -12.83 6.03
CA GLY A 92 1.05 -12.43 6.13
C GLY A 92 1.48 -11.39 5.10
N THR A 93 0.57 -10.95 4.24
CA THR A 93 0.84 -9.87 3.27
C THR A 93 0.99 -8.53 3.99
N LEU A 94 2.02 -7.76 3.63
CA LEU A 94 2.17 -6.37 4.04
C LEU A 94 1.27 -5.49 3.18
N VAL A 95 0.38 -4.72 3.81
CA VAL A 95 -0.55 -3.80 3.14
C VAL A 95 -0.19 -2.36 3.45
N PHE A 96 -0.21 -1.52 2.43
CA PHE A 96 0.03 -0.09 2.51
C PHE A 96 -1.30 0.64 2.42
N LEU A 97 -1.62 1.40 3.44
CA LEU A 97 -2.94 1.97 3.67
C LEU A 97 -2.94 3.48 3.58
N LYS A 98 -3.96 4.01 2.94
CA LYS A 98 -4.28 5.44 2.89
C LYS A 98 -5.65 5.69 3.46
N GLU A 99 -5.79 6.58 4.43
CA GLU A 99 -7.10 7.02 4.91
C GLU A 99 -7.90 7.65 3.75
N SER A 100 -9.15 7.32 3.66
CA SER A 100 -10.02 7.70 2.54
C SER A 100 -11.43 7.98 3.06
N ASP A 101 -12.22 8.64 2.25
CA ASP A 101 -13.64 8.90 2.50
C ASP A 101 -14.52 7.92 1.72
N VAL A 102 -15.70 7.62 2.27
CA VAL A 102 -16.67 6.72 1.61
C VAL A 102 -17.06 7.25 0.22
N GLU A 103 -17.11 8.57 0.06
CA GLU A 103 -17.45 9.22 -1.21
C GLU A 103 -16.37 9.05 -2.29
N SER A 104 -15.12 8.79 -1.87
CA SER A 104 -13.95 8.59 -2.74
C SER A 104 -13.67 7.12 -3.05
N VAL A 105 -14.57 6.21 -2.67
CA VAL A 105 -14.39 4.78 -2.87
C VAL A 105 -14.42 4.41 -4.35
N ILE A 106 -13.45 3.63 -4.77
CA ILE A 106 -13.43 2.99 -6.08
C ILE A 106 -14.10 1.62 -5.93
N PRO A 107 -15.23 1.39 -6.61
CA PRO A 107 -15.96 0.11 -6.53
C PRO A 107 -15.06 -1.08 -6.87
N GLY A 108 -15.13 -2.12 -6.04
CA GLY A 108 -14.28 -3.31 -6.19
C GLY A 108 -12.84 -3.17 -5.68
N GLY A 109 -12.45 -1.99 -5.20
CA GLY A 109 -11.16 -1.78 -4.54
C GLY A 109 -11.10 -2.46 -3.16
N MET A 110 -9.90 -2.76 -2.70
CA MET A 110 -9.68 -3.31 -1.36
C MET A 110 -9.59 -2.19 -0.33
N TYR A 111 -10.35 -2.35 0.75
CA TYR A 111 -10.43 -1.37 1.83
C TYR A 111 -10.45 -2.05 3.20
N VAL A 112 -9.81 -1.41 4.17
CA VAL A 112 -10.03 -1.69 5.59
C VAL A 112 -11.17 -0.81 6.05
N VAL A 113 -12.26 -1.40 6.50
CA VAL A 113 -13.44 -0.70 7.02
C VAL A 113 -13.48 -0.83 8.53
N VAL A 114 -13.48 0.30 9.21
CA VAL A 114 -13.51 0.40 10.67
C VAL A 114 -14.89 0.89 11.10
N THR A 115 -15.58 0.06 11.84
CA THR A 115 -16.86 0.41 12.50
C THR A 115 -16.69 0.31 14.01
N ARG A 116 -17.73 0.62 14.79
CA ARG A 116 -17.69 0.40 16.25
C ARG A 116 -17.53 -1.08 16.63
N LYS A 117 -18.08 -1.99 15.81
CA LYS A 117 -18.17 -3.41 16.12
C LYS A 117 -17.05 -4.24 15.49
N ILE A 118 -16.71 -3.92 14.26
CA ILE A 118 -15.79 -4.71 13.45
C ILE A 118 -14.73 -3.84 12.78
N VAL A 119 -13.59 -4.47 12.52
CA VAL A 119 -12.58 -4.02 11.56
C VAL A 119 -12.39 -5.16 10.58
N THR A 120 -12.48 -4.90 9.29
CA THR A 120 -12.30 -5.94 8.28
C THR A 120 -11.72 -5.38 7.00
N LEU A 121 -10.86 -6.16 6.34
CA LEU A 121 -10.33 -5.87 5.03
C LEU A 121 -11.12 -6.68 3.97
N ARG A 122 -11.78 -5.97 3.05
CA ARG A 122 -12.66 -6.54 2.03
C ARG A 122 -12.60 -5.73 0.73
N GLN A 123 -13.18 -6.30 -0.32
CA GLN A 123 -13.56 -5.50 -1.48
C GLN A 123 -14.81 -4.70 -1.15
N LEU A 124 -14.81 -3.42 -1.51
CA LEU A 124 -15.89 -2.50 -1.19
C LEU A 124 -16.63 -2.10 -2.46
N HIS A 125 -17.96 -2.17 -2.41
CA HIS A 125 -18.85 -1.78 -3.49
C HIS A 125 -19.83 -0.72 -3.00
N LEU A 126 -20.01 0.33 -3.81
CA LEU A 126 -21.04 1.35 -3.62
C LEU A 126 -22.18 1.08 -4.58
N GLU A 127 -23.39 1.21 -4.09
CA GLU A 127 -24.57 1.27 -4.95
C GLU A 127 -25.01 2.72 -5.09
N ALA A 128 -25.35 3.14 -6.31
CA ALA A 128 -25.73 4.51 -6.59
C ALA A 128 -26.94 4.93 -5.72
N GLY A 129 -26.77 5.99 -4.94
CA GLY A 129 -27.80 6.51 -4.02
C GLY A 129 -27.97 5.72 -2.73
N ALA A 130 -27.21 4.65 -2.51
CA ALA A 130 -27.28 3.86 -1.29
C ALA A 130 -26.58 4.55 -0.11
N GLN A 131 -27.22 4.50 1.07
CA GLN A 131 -26.61 4.95 2.32
C GLN A 131 -25.84 3.83 3.02
N SER A 132 -25.36 2.87 2.26
CA SER A 132 -24.63 1.70 2.73
C SER A 132 -23.60 1.25 1.73
N VAL A 133 -22.56 0.59 2.22
CA VAL A 133 -21.54 -0.07 1.42
C VAL A 133 -21.72 -1.58 1.54
N ARG A 134 -21.41 -2.27 0.46
CA ARG A 134 -21.39 -3.73 0.40
C ARG A 134 -19.94 -4.21 0.41
N LEU A 135 -19.63 -5.12 1.31
CA LEU A 135 -18.29 -5.68 1.51
C LEU A 135 -18.30 -7.13 1.07
N THR A 136 -17.45 -7.48 0.11
CA THR A 136 -17.32 -8.84 -0.40
C THR A 136 -15.94 -9.42 -0.10
N ALA A 137 -15.89 -10.72 0.08
CA ALA A 137 -14.65 -11.48 0.18
C ALA A 137 -14.22 -11.95 -1.22
N SER A 138 -12.92 -12.12 -1.44
CA SER A 138 -12.40 -12.79 -2.63
C SER A 138 -12.38 -14.32 -2.48
N CYS A 139 -12.50 -14.82 -1.25
CA CYS A 139 -12.62 -16.23 -0.94
C CYS A 139 -14.11 -16.57 -0.76
N GLU A 140 -14.64 -17.44 -1.59
CA GLU A 140 -16.06 -17.83 -1.53
C GLU A 140 -16.39 -18.75 -0.34
N ALA A 141 -15.41 -19.47 0.17
CA ALA A 141 -15.62 -20.44 1.25
C ALA A 141 -15.60 -19.78 2.62
N GLY A 142 -16.78 -19.64 3.24
CA GLY A 142 -16.93 -19.30 4.67
C GLY A 142 -16.95 -17.81 4.99
N PHE A 143 -17.07 -16.93 3.99
CA PHE A 143 -17.20 -15.49 4.20
C PHE A 143 -18.42 -14.94 3.48
N ASP A 144 -19.44 -14.60 4.24
CA ASP A 144 -20.63 -13.98 3.71
C ASP A 144 -20.39 -12.52 3.33
N GLU A 145 -21.18 -12.04 2.38
CA GLU A 145 -21.27 -10.63 2.04
C GLU A 145 -21.81 -9.85 3.25
N MET A 146 -21.25 -8.67 3.46
CA MET A 146 -21.65 -7.79 4.56
C MET A 146 -22.16 -6.46 4.01
N VAL A 147 -23.25 -5.95 4.57
CA VAL A 147 -23.76 -4.61 4.28
C VAL A 147 -23.57 -3.73 5.52
N VAL A 148 -22.86 -2.61 5.33
CA VAL A 148 -22.57 -1.65 6.42
C VAL A 148 -23.14 -0.30 6.06
N LYS A 149 -23.91 0.30 6.95
CA LYS A 149 -24.45 1.66 6.76
C LYS A 149 -23.33 2.69 6.84
N ASN A 150 -23.33 3.68 5.96
CA ASN A 150 -22.30 4.72 5.92
C ASN A 150 -22.12 5.42 7.28
N LYS A 151 -23.22 5.67 7.99
CA LYS A 151 -23.20 6.28 9.34
C LYS A 151 -22.51 5.44 10.42
N ASP A 152 -22.35 4.13 10.21
CA ASP A 152 -21.72 3.22 11.17
C ASP A 152 -20.21 3.08 10.88
N ILE A 153 -19.75 3.58 9.74
CA ILE A 153 -18.33 3.61 9.38
C ILE A 153 -17.66 4.76 10.14
N GLN A 154 -16.62 4.42 10.90
CA GLN A 154 -15.82 5.39 11.63
C GLN A 154 -14.64 5.88 10.79
N LYS A 155 -13.94 4.94 10.16
CA LYS A 155 -12.81 5.19 9.27
C LYS A 155 -12.79 4.15 8.16
N ILE A 156 -12.19 4.54 7.05
CA ILE A 156 -11.95 3.66 5.92
C ILE A 156 -10.54 3.93 5.39
N TYR A 157 -9.81 2.87 5.08
CA TYR A 157 -8.46 2.96 4.52
C TYR A 157 -8.42 2.19 3.21
N ARG A 158 -7.96 2.83 2.15
CA ARG A 158 -7.72 2.18 0.88
C ARG A 158 -6.40 1.42 0.93
N VAL A 159 -6.38 0.19 0.42
CA VAL A 159 -5.15 -0.53 0.14
C VAL A 159 -4.55 0.04 -1.15
N LYS A 160 -3.46 0.79 -1.03
CA LYS A 160 -2.76 1.44 -2.15
C LYS A 160 -1.80 0.48 -2.84
N ALA A 161 -1.11 -0.32 -2.05
CA ALA A 161 -0.18 -1.33 -2.51
C ALA A 161 -0.15 -2.49 -1.50
N HIS A 162 0.36 -3.62 -1.92
CA HIS A 162 0.62 -4.76 -1.04
C HIS A 162 1.87 -5.51 -1.49
N LEU A 163 2.53 -6.12 -0.52
CA LEU A 163 3.72 -6.94 -0.74
C LEU A 163 3.49 -8.32 -0.15
N ILE A 164 3.47 -9.33 -1.00
CA ILE A 164 3.41 -10.72 -0.60
C ILE A 164 4.86 -11.16 -0.31
N VAL A 165 5.08 -11.68 0.88
CA VAL A 165 6.37 -12.21 1.30
C VAL A 165 6.23 -13.74 1.34
N ASP A 166 6.95 -14.42 0.45
CA ASP A 166 7.00 -15.89 0.38
C ASP A 166 8.00 -16.46 1.41
#